data_fa82fa805ab5d03fa54dde73f745863d
#
_entry.id   fa82fa805ab5d03fa54dde73f745863d
#
_cell.length_a   1.000
_cell.length_b   1.000
_cell.length_c   1.000
_cell.angle_alpha   90.00
_cell.angle_beta   90.00
_cell.angle_gamma   90.00
#
_symmetry.space_group_name_H-M   'P 1'
#
loop_
_entity.id
_entity.type
_entity.pdbx_description
1 polymer ?
#
loop_
_entity_poly.entity_id
_entity_poly.type
_entity_poly.pdbx_seq_one_letter_code
_entity_poly.pdbx_strand_id
1 'polypeptide(L)'
;SVSLVDSPMRYAHLAAITAAREAGAILSFDPNLRFPLWPDREQLHQTVWQFLPLTHILKLSDEELPFLTGTEDIEAALPRLFTGDVQLVLYTCGSKGARAYTRTASARARSPKVTAVDTTGAGDGFIGSFLWQLQRDGVTAAELPKLSRKRLTEYLTFSNRFCAISVQRHGAIDSYPTLEQMETEFSPFQE
;
A
#
# COMPACT_ATOMS: atom_id res chain seq x y z
N SER A 1 -6.89 -6.15 7.80
CA SER A 1 -8.18 -6.22 8.55
C SER A 1 -8.20 -7.29 9.65
N VAL A 2 -7.29 -8.27 9.61
CA VAL A 2 -7.27 -9.41 10.55
C VAL A 2 -7.26 -8.97 12.02
N SER A 3 -6.42 -8.01 12.37
CA SER A 3 -6.24 -7.52 13.74
C SER A 3 -7.28 -6.48 14.18
N LEU A 4 -8.21 -6.12 13.29
CA LEU A 4 -9.30 -5.18 13.58
C LEU A 4 -10.63 -5.83 13.92
N VAL A 5 -10.71 -7.17 13.85
CA VAL A 5 -11.87 -7.94 14.34
C VAL A 5 -12.07 -7.61 15.81
N ASP A 6 -13.30 -7.68 16.30
CA ASP A 6 -13.63 -7.33 17.69
C ASP A 6 -12.80 -8.13 18.70
N SER A 7 -11.74 -7.50 19.18
CA SER A 7 -10.72 -8.11 20.03
C SER A 7 -9.93 -7.02 20.76
N PRO A 8 -9.21 -7.35 21.84
CA PRO A 8 -8.32 -6.40 22.53
C PRO A 8 -7.30 -5.73 21.59
N MET A 9 -6.88 -6.39 20.51
CA MET A 9 -5.94 -5.82 19.52
C MET A 9 -6.46 -4.55 18.85
N ARG A 10 -7.77 -4.43 18.64
CA ARG A 10 -8.36 -3.22 18.06
C ARG A 10 -8.08 -1.98 18.92
N TYR A 11 -8.21 -2.11 20.24
CA TYR A 11 -7.90 -1.02 21.18
C TYR A 11 -6.40 -0.73 21.22
N ALA A 12 -5.56 -1.76 21.15
CA ALA A 12 -4.11 -1.59 21.07
C ALA A 12 -3.71 -0.82 19.79
N HIS A 13 -4.36 -1.08 18.65
CA HIS A 13 -4.13 -0.31 17.43
C HIS A 13 -4.51 1.16 17.59
N LEU A 14 -5.63 1.48 18.22
CA LEU A 14 -6.03 2.87 18.46
C LEU A 14 -5.03 3.60 19.37
N ALA A 15 -4.56 2.94 20.43
CA ALA A 15 -3.53 3.50 21.31
C ALA A 15 -2.20 3.71 20.57
N ALA A 16 -1.78 2.73 19.75
CA ALA A 16 -0.57 2.82 18.94
C ALA A 16 -0.66 3.95 17.89
N ILE A 17 -1.81 4.11 17.23
CA ILE A 17 -2.06 5.20 16.27
C ILE A 17 -1.89 6.56 16.97
N THR A 18 -2.47 6.73 18.16
CA THR A 18 -2.36 7.97 18.94
C THR A 18 -0.90 8.29 19.26
N ALA A 19 -0.18 7.32 19.86
CA ALA A 19 1.22 7.50 20.21
C ALA A 19 2.13 7.76 18.98
N ALA A 20 1.90 7.07 17.87
CA ALA A 20 2.65 7.27 16.64
C ALA A 20 2.40 8.65 16.02
N ARG A 21 1.16 9.17 16.07
CA ARG A 21 0.84 10.54 15.63
C ARG A 21 1.54 11.59 16.46
N GLU A 22 1.51 11.45 17.78
CA GLU A 22 2.21 12.36 18.71
C GLU A 22 3.72 12.36 18.47
N ALA A 23 4.29 11.21 18.06
CA ALA A 23 5.69 11.08 17.68
C ALA A 23 6.01 11.58 16.25
N GLY A 24 5.02 12.04 15.48
CA GLY A 24 5.20 12.52 14.11
C GLY A 24 5.45 11.42 13.08
N ALA A 25 5.12 10.17 13.39
CA ALA A 25 5.31 9.04 12.49
C ALA A 25 4.31 9.06 11.31
N ILE A 26 4.73 8.53 10.17
CA ILE A 26 3.81 8.23 9.06
C ILE A 26 2.99 7.00 9.41
N LEU A 27 1.68 7.12 9.34
CA LEU A 27 0.74 6.02 9.52
C LEU A 27 0.32 5.49 8.16
N SER A 28 0.54 4.20 7.93
CA SER A 28 0.12 3.50 6.71
C SER A 28 -0.93 2.45 7.03
N PHE A 29 -1.96 2.37 6.20
CA PHE A 29 -3.03 1.40 6.33
C PHE A 29 -3.23 0.63 5.03
N ASP A 30 -3.08 -0.69 5.12
CA ASP A 30 -3.49 -1.67 4.12
C ASP A 30 -4.65 -2.48 4.73
N PRO A 31 -5.90 -2.30 4.29
CA PRO A 31 -7.04 -3.04 4.82
C PRO A 31 -6.88 -4.54 4.71
N ASN A 32 -6.28 -5.01 3.62
CA ASN A 32 -5.97 -6.42 3.37
C ASN A 32 -7.17 -7.31 3.76
N LEU A 33 -8.26 -7.17 3.02
CA LEU A 33 -9.57 -7.72 3.35
C LEU A 33 -9.52 -9.26 3.48
N ARG A 34 -10.06 -9.78 4.57
CA ARG A 34 -10.14 -11.21 4.87
C ARG A 34 -11.57 -11.56 5.30
N PHE A 35 -12.47 -11.58 4.32
CA PHE A 35 -13.91 -11.83 4.55
C PHE A 35 -14.22 -13.01 5.47
N PRO A 36 -13.55 -14.18 5.37
CA PRO A 36 -13.88 -15.33 6.22
C PRO A 36 -13.62 -15.12 7.71
N LEU A 37 -12.86 -14.09 8.09
CA LEU A 37 -12.53 -13.80 9.49
C LEU A 37 -13.52 -12.85 10.16
N TRP A 38 -14.49 -12.33 9.42
CA TRP A 38 -15.46 -11.37 9.90
C TRP A 38 -16.84 -11.99 10.03
N PRO A 39 -17.60 -11.63 11.09
CA PRO A 39 -18.97 -12.10 11.26
C PRO A 39 -19.86 -11.77 10.06
N ASP A 40 -19.71 -10.57 9.53
CA ASP A 40 -20.39 -10.12 8.33
C ASP A 40 -19.59 -9.05 7.58
N ARG A 41 -19.97 -8.80 6.32
CA ARG A 41 -19.30 -7.85 5.42
C ARG A 41 -19.52 -6.40 5.83
N GLU A 42 -20.68 -6.08 6.39
CA GLU A 42 -21.01 -4.72 6.82
C GLU A 42 -20.12 -4.29 7.98
N GLN A 43 -19.92 -5.17 8.96
CA GLN A 43 -19.01 -4.88 10.09
C GLN A 43 -17.57 -4.69 9.63
N LEU A 44 -17.09 -5.50 8.68
CA LEU A 44 -15.79 -5.30 8.05
C LEU A 44 -15.70 -3.92 7.38
N HIS A 45 -16.67 -3.58 6.55
CA HIS A 45 -16.72 -2.31 5.83
C HIS A 45 -16.70 -1.13 6.80
N GLN A 46 -17.60 -1.12 7.80
CA GLN A 46 -17.66 -0.06 8.80
C GLN A 46 -16.36 0.09 9.58
N THR A 47 -15.74 -1.04 9.96
CA THR A 47 -14.48 -1.00 10.69
C THR A 47 -13.34 -0.43 9.85
N VAL A 48 -13.22 -0.83 8.59
CA VAL A 48 -12.21 -0.24 7.69
C VAL A 48 -12.40 1.28 7.58
N TRP A 49 -13.64 1.75 7.40
CA TRP A 49 -13.95 3.17 7.33
C TRP A 49 -13.74 3.94 8.64
N GLN A 50 -13.70 3.28 9.79
CA GLN A 50 -13.32 3.90 11.06
C GLN A 50 -11.81 4.14 11.17
N PHE A 51 -10.97 3.23 10.63
CA PHE A 51 -9.52 3.34 10.71
C PHE A 51 -8.90 4.14 9.56
N LEU A 52 -9.51 4.11 8.38
CA LEU A 52 -9.02 4.78 7.19
C LEU A 52 -8.72 6.27 7.41
N PRO A 53 -9.61 7.08 8.01
CA PRO A 53 -9.35 8.51 8.26
C PRO A 53 -8.20 8.80 9.22
N LEU A 54 -7.72 7.80 9.95
CA LEU A 54 -6.65 7.94 10.95
C LEU A 54 -5.25 7.79 10.35
N THR A 55 -5.13 7.56 9.05
CA THR A 55 -3.88 7.18 8.39
C THR A 55 -3.45 8.22 7.36
N HIS A 56 -2.14 8.33 7.13
CA HIS A 56 -1.58 9.23 6.13
C HIS A 56 -1.49 8.57 4.75
N ILE A 57 -1.22 7.27 4.71
CA ILE A 57 -1.09 6.46 3.50
C ILE A 57 -2.13 5.36 3.52
N LEU A 58 -2.97 5.32 2.50
CA LEU A 58 -3.91 4.23 2.26
C LEU A 58 -3.42 3.41 1.07
N LYS A 59 -3.22 2.12 1.25
CA LYS A 59 -2.97 1.19 0.13
C LYS A 59 -4.22 0.34 -0.10
N LEU A 60 -4.64 0.23 -1.34
CA LEU A 60 -5.77 -0.61 -1.78
C LEU A 60 -5.38 -1.41 -3.02
N SER A 61 -5.94 -2.61 -3.16
CA SER A 61 -5.91 -3.37 -4.41
C SER A 61 -7.14 -3.07 -5.29
N ASP A 62 -7.06 -3.43 -6.57
CA ASP A 62 -8.19 -3.36 -7.50
C ASP A 62 -9.34 -4.30 -7.09
N GLU A 63 -9.05 -5.39 -6.38
CA GLU A 63 -10.04 -6.31 -5.82
C GLU A 63 -10.77 -5.73 -4.59
N GLU A 64 -10.11 -4.88 -3.80
CA GLU A 64 -10.66 -4.28 -2.57
C GLU A 64 -11.50 -3.03 -2.85
N LEU A 65 -11.17 -2.30 -3.89
CA LEU A 65 -11.81 -1.01 -4.20
C LEU A 65 -13.34 -1.09 -4.33
N PRO A 66 -13.92 -2.04 -5.10
CA PRO A 66 -15.38 -2.11 -5.25
C PRO A 66 -16.09 -2.36 -3.93
N PHE A 67 -15.53 -3.20 -3.07
CA PHE A 67 -16.11 -3.48 -1.77
C PHE A 67 -16.14 -2.24 -0.86
N LEU A 68 -15.04 -1.49 -0.85
CA LEU A 68 -14.92 -0.33 0.05
C LEU A 68 -15.67 0.90 -0.45
N THR A 69 -15.80 1.08 -1.75
CA THR A 69 -16.29 2.34 -2.32
C THR A 69 -17.55 2.21 -3.17
N GLY A 70 -17.92 0.99 -3.56
CA GLY A 70 -19.04 0.72 -4.45
C GLY A 70 -18.75 1.01 -5.93
N THR A 71 -17.49 1.32 -6.29
CA THR A 71 -17.07 1.56 -7.68
C THR A 71 -15.75 0.86 -8.00
N GLU A 72 -15.58 0.44 -9.25
CA GLU A 72 -14.31 -0.09 -9.78
C GLU A 72 -13.39 1.03 -10.30
N ASP A 73 -13.91 2.24 -10.43
CA ASP A 73 -13.13 3.40 -10.87
C ASP A 73 -12.45 4.08 -9.70
N ILE A 74 -11.14 3.92 -9.62
CA ILE A 74 -10.32 4.54 -8.55
C ILE A 74 -10.44 6.07 -8.58
N GLU A 75 -10.50 6.69 -9.76
CA GLU A 75 -10.54 8.15 -9.87
C GLU A 75 -11.87 8.72 -9.36
N ALA A 76 -12.97 8.01 -9.61
CA ALA A 76 -14.27 8.34 -9.02
C ALA A 76 -14.31 8.13 -7.50
N ALA A 77 -13.51 7.20 -6.97
CA ALA A 77 -13.42 6.92 -5.53
C ALA A 77 -12.53 7.91 -4.75
N LEU A 78 -11.53 8.53 -5.39
CA LEU A 78 -10.55 9.39 -4.72
C LEU A 78 -11.16 10.47 -3.81
N PRO A 79 -12.22 11.21 -4.20
CA PRO A 79 -12.80 12.25 -3.33
C PRO A 79 -13.26 11.70 -1.97
N ARG A 80 -13.73 10.45 -1.95
CA ARG A 80 -14.15 9.77 -0.73
C ARG A 80 -12.97 9.17 0.04
N LEU A 81 -11.96 8.65 -0.67
CA LEU A 81 -10.77 8.05 -0.05
C LEU A 81 -9.86 9.08 0.62
N PHE A 82 -9.79 10.31 0.10
CA PHE A 82 -9.07 11.42 0.72
C PHE A 82 -9.86 12.02 1.90
N THR A 83 -10.15 11.20 2.90
CA THR A 83 -10.84 11.60 4.13
C THR A 83 -9.88 11.62 5.32
N GLY A 84 -10.20 12.42 6.36
CA GLY A 84 -9.35 12.55 7.54
C GLY A 84 -7.92 12.97 7.18
N ASP A 85 -6.95 12.19 7.64
CA ASP A 85 -5.53 12.46 7.46
C ASP A 85 -4.95 11.85 6.19
N VAL A 86 -5.74 11.17 5.35
CA VAL A 86 -5.23 10.52 4.12
C VAL A 86 -4.68 11.57 3.15
N GLN A 87 -3.39 11.42 2.84
CA GLN A 87 -2.61 12.31 1.97
C GLN A 87 -2.08 11.60 0.73
N LEU A 88 -1.93 10.28 0.80
CA LEU A 88 -1.43 9.45 -0.28
C LEU A 88 -2.29 8.18 -0.39
N VAL A 89 -2.80 7.92 -1.58
CA VAL A 89 -3.50 6.68 -1.94
C VAL A 89 -2.63 5.88 -2.89
N LEU A 90 -2.28 4.65 -2.52
CA LEU A 90 -1.58 3.68 -3.34
C LEU A 90 -2.59 2.64 -3.83
N TYR A 91 -2.67 2.46 -5.14
CA TYR A 91 -3.61 1.55 -5.79
C TYR A 91 -2.86 0.52 -6.60
N THR A 92 -2.92 -0.74 -6.16
CA THR A 92 -2.22 -1.87 -6.79
C THR A 92 -3.16 -2.69 -7.67
N CYS A 93 -2.67 -3.07 -8.86
CA CYS A 93 -3.46 -3.80 -9.86
C CYS A 93 -2.71 -5.08 -10.33
N GLY A 94 -2.08 -5.79 -9.40
CA GLY A 94 -1.32 -7.02 -9.68
C GLY A 94 -0.31 -6.84 -10.82
N SER A 95 -0.36 -7.71 -11.81
CA SER A 95 0.55 -7.68 -12.98
C SER A 95 0.44 -6.43 -13.85
N LYS A 96 -0.62 -5.62 -13.70
CA LYS A 96 -0.79 -4.36 -14.42
C LYS A 96 0.04 -3.22 -13.79
N GLY A 97 0.58 -3.43 -12.59
CA GLY A 97 1.38 -2.46 -11.83
C GLY A 97 0.59 -1.69 -10.80
N ALA A 98 0.98 -0.44 -10.54
CA ALA A 98 0.38 0.36 -9.48
C ALA A 98 0.23 1.84 -9.87
N ARG A 99 -0.63 2.54 -9.13
CA ARG A 99 -0.85 3.98 -9.22
C ARG A 99 -0.71 4.60 -7.83
N ALA A 100 -0.31 5.86 -7.79
CA ALA A 100 -0.24 6.66 -6.59
C ALA A 100 -0.94 7.99 -6.82
N TYR A 101 -1.66 8.46 -5.81
CA TYR A 101 -2.41 9.71 -5.87
C TYR A 101 -2.18 10.51 -4.60
N THR A 102 -1.79 11.77 -4.77
CA THR A 102 -1.97 12.82 -3.78
C THR A 102 -3.12 13.70 -4.21
N ARG A 103 -3.49 14.72 -3.43
CA ARG A 103 -4.52 15.68 -3.87
C ARG A 103 -4.09 16.53 -5.08
N THR A 104 -2.79 16.60 -5.36
CA THR A 104 -2.22 17.52 -6.39
C THR A 104 -1.43 16.80 -7.48
N ALA A 105 -1.08 15.54 -7.28
CA ALA A 105 -0.29 14.77 -8.23
C ALA A 105 -0.78 13.34 -8.33
N SER A 106 -0.61 12.75 -9.51
CA SER A 106 -0.80 11.32 -9.73
C SER A 106 0.34 10.73 -10.55
N ALA A 107 0.64 9.46 -10.30
CA ALA A 107 1.64 8.69 -11.02
C ALA A 107 1.16 7.26 -11.24
N ARG A 108 1.74 6.63 -12.25
CA ARG A 108 1.56 5.20 -12.49
C ARG A 108 2.88 4.56 -12.92
N ALA A 109 3.08 3.31 -12.54
CA ALA A 109 4.16 2.48 -13.03
C ALA A 109 3.63 1.09 -13.39
N ARG A 110 4.10 0.54 -14.51
CA ARG A 110 3.78 -0.83 -14.91
C ARG A 110 4.62 -1.81 -14.09
N SER A 111 4.08 -3.00 -13.85
CA SER A 111 4.87 -4.11 -13.32
C SER A 111 5.72 -4.72 -14.44
N PRO A 112 6.95 -5.15 -14.15
CA PRO A 112 7.70 -6.02 -15.05
C PRO A 112 6.89 -7.29 -15.39
N LYS A 113 7.04 -7.79 -16.62
CA LYS A 113 6.39 -9.04 -17.01
C LYS A 113 7.23 -10.20 -16.52
N VAL A 114 6.70 -10.96 -15.59
CA VAL A 114 7.33 -12.16 -15.02
C VAL A 114 6.32 -13.30 -14.93
N THR A 115 6.81 -14.53 -14.83
CA THR A 115 5.98 -15.68 -14.52
C THR A 115 5.87 -15.80 -13.02
N ALA A 116 4.68 -15.54 -12.47
CA ALA A 116 4.44 -15.67 -11.03
C ALA A 116 4.36 -17.16 -10.63
N VAL A 117 5.06 -17.51 -9.58
CA VAL A 117 5.06 -18.82 -8.93
C VAL A 117 4.19 -18.78 -7.67
N ASP A 118 4.37 -17.72 -6.86
CA ASP A 118 3.63 -17.51 -5.62
C ASP A 118 3.42 -16.00 -5.40
N THR A 119 2.19 -15.57 -5.20
CA THR A 119 1.86 -14.16 -4.95
C THR A 119 1.66 -13.84 -3.47
N THR A 120 1.91 -14.80 -2.58
CA THR A 120 1.82 -14.61 -1.13
C THR A 120 2.77 -13.51 -0.68
N GLY A 121 2.26 -12.54 0.06
CA GLY A 121 3.06 -11.42 0.58
C GLY A 121 3.39 -10.33 -0.45
N ALA A 122 2.97 -10.44 -1.72
CA ALA A 122 3.26 -9.41 -2.72
C ALA A 122 2.72 -8.02 -2.34
N GLY A 123 1.51 -7.96 -1.76
CA GLY A 123 0.93 -6.72 -1.23
C GLY A 123 1.75 -6.11 -0.10
N ASP A 124 2.17 -6.96 0.84
CA ASP A 124 3.01 -6.56 1.98
C ASP A 124 4.40 -6.10 1.51
N GLY A 125 4.98 -6.82 0.56
CA GLY A 125 6.24 -6.44 -0.09
C GLY A 125 6.15 -5.11 -0.82
N PHE A 126 5.03 -4.85 -1.51
CA PHE A 126 4.79 -3.57 -2.18
C PHE A 126 4.78 -2.41 -1.19
N ILE A 127 3.93 -2.48 -0.16
CA ILE A 127 3.85 -1.39 0.81
C ILE A 127 5.13 -1.26 1.63
N GLY A 128 5.76 -2.37 2.05
CA GLY A 128 7.01 -2.37 2.79
C GLY A 128 8.15 -1.70 2.01
N SER A 129 8.32 -2.05 0.74
CA SER A 129 9.34 -1.45 -0.12
C SER A 129 9.05 0.03 -0.44
N PHE A 130 7.79 0.43 -0.52
CA PHE A 130 7.41 1.83 -0.69
C PHE A 130 7.73 2.66 0.55
N LEU A 131 7.37 2.17 1.73
CA LEU A 131 7.67 2.82 3.02
C LEU A 131 9.17 2.93 3.27
N TRP A 132 9.94 1.90 2.92
CA TRP A 132 11.40 1.94 2.98
C TRP A 132 12.00 3.09 2.17
N GLN A 133 11.49 3.33 0.95
CA GLN A 133 11.95 4.44 0.13
C GLN A 133 11.61 5.80 0.75
N LEU A 134 10.42 5.96 1.33
CA LEU A 134 10.05 7.19 2.05
C LEU A 134 11.01 7.45 3.21
N GLN A 135 11.31 6.41 4.00
CA GLN A 135 12.23 6.50 5.13
C GLN A 135 13.65 6.84 4.67
N ARG A 136 14.17 6.14 3.65
CA ARG A 136 15.50 6.39 3.07
C ARG A 136 15.66 7.85 2.64
N ASP A 137 14.63 8.41 2.05
CA ASP A 137 14.63 9.76 1.51
C ASP A 137 14.20 10.82 2.55
N GLY A 138 13.96 10.43 3.80
CA GLY A 138 13.61 11.32 4.91
C GLY A 138 12.25 12.00 4.77
N VAL A 139 11.32 11.40 3.99
CA VAL A 139 9.98 11.98 3.77
C VAL A 139 9.17 11.91 5.04
N THR A 140 8.64 13.03 5.49
CA THR A 140 7.74 13.16 6.64
C THR A 140 6.27 13.16 6.22
N ALA A 141 5.36 13.03 7.19
CA ALA A 141 3.91 13.12 6.91
C ALA A 141 3.53 14.44 6.21
N ALA A 142 4.14 15.56 6.61
CA ALA A 142 3.89 16.89 6.02
C ALA A 142 4.39 17.04 4.57
N GLU A 143 5.25 16.14 4.12
CA GLU A 143 5.81 16.13 2.77
C GLU A 143 5.08 15.20 1.81
N LEU A 144 4.31 14.23 2.32
CA LEU A 144 3.54 13.30 1.49
C LEU A 144 2.69 14.00 0.41
N PRO A 145 1.89 15.06 0.72
CA PRO A 145 1.07 15.73 -0.29
C PRO A 145 1.87 16.54 -1.30
N LYS A 146 3.17 16.77 -1.04
CA LYS A 146 4.08 17.53 -1.91
C LYS A 146 4.92 16.65 -2.84
N LEU A 147 4.78 15.31 -2.73
CA LEU A 147 5.51 14.39 -3.59
C LEU A 147 5.19 14.65 -5.06
N SER A 148 6.22 14.90 -5.84
CA SER A 148 6.09 15.14 -7.27
C SER A 148 5.72 13.85 -8.02
N ARG A 149 5.08 14.00 -9.19
CA ARG A 149 4.80 12.89 -10.09
C ARG A 149 6.04 12.04 -10.38
N LYS A 150 7.19 12.69 -10.60
CA LYS A 150 8.47 12.00 -10.85
C LYS A 150 8.83 11.10 -9.68
N ARG A 151 8.82 11.65 -8.46
CA ARG A 151 9.19 10.89 -7.25
C ARG A 151 8.21 9.73 -6.99
N LEU A 152 6.91 9.97 -7.14
CA LEU A 152 5.91 8.91 -7.04
C LEU A 152 6.14 7.80 -8.07
N THR A 153 6.50 8.15 -9.32
CA THR A 153 6.81 7.15 -10.36
C THR A 153 8.04 6.33 -10.00
N GLU A 154 9.09 6.95 -9.47
CA GLU A 154 10.31 6.26 -9.01
C GLU A 154 9.97 5.24 -7.90
N TYR A 155 9.22 5.65 -6.88
CA TYR A 155 8.81 4.79 -5.79
C TYR A 155 7.93 3.61 -6.26
N LEU A 156 6.95 3.87 -7.10
CA LEU A 156 6.10 2.83 -7.68
C LEU A 156 6.91 1.84 -8.52
N THR A 157 7.85 2.33 -9.33
CA THR A 157 8.69 1.49 -10.19
C THR A 157 9.55 0.56 -9.35
N PHE A 158 10.18 1.07 -8.30
CA PHE A 158 10.96 0.25 -7.37
C PHE A 158 10.10 -0.83 -6.70
N SER A 159 8.93 -0.44 -6.15
CA SER A 159 8.05 -1.39 -5.46
C SER A 159 7.47 -2.45 -6.41
N ASN A 160 7.13 -2.09 -7.65
CA ASN A 160 6.70 -3.07 -8.65
C ASN A 160 7.83 -4.05 -9.02
N ARG A 161 9.06 -3.59 -9.13
CA ARG A 161 10.25 -4.45 -9.38
C ARG A 161 10.49 -5.39 -8.20
N PHE A 162 10.42 -4.88 -6.98
CA PHE A 162 10.53 -5.68 -5.76
C PHE A 162 9.52 -6.84 -5.77
N CYS A 163 8.26 -6.55 -6.03
CA CYS A 163 7.22 -7.56 -6.12
C CYS A 163 7.44 -8.52 -7.29
N ALA A 164 7.90 -8.03 -8.45
CA ALA A 164 8.15 -8.87 -9.61
C ALA A 164 9.24 -9.92 -9.33
N ILE A 165 10.27 -9.61 -8.54
CA ILE A 165 11.27 -10.59 -8.10
C ILE A 165 10.63 -11.57 -7.09
N SER A 166 9.96 -11.04 -6.08
CA SER A 166 9.36 -11.85 -5.01
C SER A 166 8.41 -12.91 -5.56
N VAL A 167 7.48 -12.56 -6.45
CA VAL A 167 6.46 -13.49 -6.95
C VAL A 167 7.00 -14.63 -7.83
N GLN A 168 8.27 -14.62 -8.20
CA GLN A 168 8.94 -15.71 -8.95
C GLN A 168 9.46 -16.81 -8.03
N ARG A 169 9.34 -16.66 -6.71
CA ARG A 169 9.82 -17.59 -5.68
C ARG A 169 8.66 -17.97 -4.77
N HIS A 170 8.78 -19.14 -4.14
CA HIS A 170 7.84 -19.54 -3.09
C HIS A 170 8.10 -18.82 -1.79
N GLY A 171 7.05 -18.58 -1.03
CA GLY A 171 7.08 -17.96 0.29
C GLY A 171 6.77 -16.47 0.25
N ALA A 172 6.50 -15.90 1.43
CA ALA A 172 6.27 -14.47 1.61
C ALA A 172 7.61 -13.75 1.86
N ILE A 173 8.02 -13.63 3.12
CA ILE A 173 9.24 -12.88 3.51
C ILE A 173 10.49 -13.49 2.89
N ASP A 174 10.58 -14.82 2.83
CA ASP A 174 11.74 -15.54 2.28
C ASP A 174 11.93 -15.31 0.76
N SER A 175 10.88 -14.88 0.07
CA SER A 175 10.92 -14.54 -1.36
C SER A 175 11.41 -13.12 -1.63
N TYR A 176 11.48 -12.27 -0.61
CA TYR A 176 11.78 -10.84 -0.81
C TYR A 176 13.25 -10.66 -1.24
N PRO A 177 13.50 -9.83 -2.27
CA PRO A 177 14.84 -9.57 -2.74
C PRO A 177 15.62 -8.70 -1.76
N THR A 178 16.94 -8.92 -1.71
CA THR A 178 17.88 -7.97 -1.12
C THR A 178 18.07 -6.75 -2.03
N LEU A 179 18.68 -5.67 -1.50
CA LEU A 179 19.02 -4.50 -2.32
C LEU A 179 19.98 -4.85 -3.46
N GLU A 180 20.96 -5.72 -3.21
CA GLU A 180 21.90 -6.19 -4.22
C GLU A 180 21.18 -6.92 -5.37
N GLN A 181 20.20 -7.76 -5.04
CA GLN A 181 19.38 -8.43 -6.06
C GLN A 181 18.54 -7.42 -6.86
N MET A 182 17.99 -6.38 -6.21
CA MET A 182 17.26 -5.31 -6.88
C MET A 182 18.13 -4.56 -7.89
N GLU A 183 19.40 -4.31 -7.56
CA GLU A 183 20.34 -3.63 -8.42
C GLU A 183 20.78 -4.49 -9.61
N THR A 184 20.95 -5.80 -9.40
CA THR A 184 21.46 -6.73 -10.42
C THR A 184 20.38 -7.11 -11.44
N GLU A 185 19.18 -7.44 -11.00
CA GLU A 185 18.09 -7.93 -11.88
C GLU A 185 17.45 -6.82 -12.73
N PHE A 186 17.56 -5.56 -12.33
CA PHE A 186 17.03 -4.41 -13.04
C PHE A 186 18.08 -3.35 -13.35
N SER A 187 19.31 -3.77 -13.61
CA SER A 187 20.33 -2.87 -14.14
C SER A 187 19.84 -2.23 -15.44
N PRO A 188 20.02 -0.89 -15.64
CA PRO A 188 19.60 -0.21 -16.86
C PRO A 188 20.31 -0.66 -18.14
N PHE A 189 21.21 -1.63 -18.06
CA PHE A 189 21.98 -2.17 -19.19
C PHE A 189 21.41 -3.48 -19.78
N GLN A 190 20.20 -3.92 -19.37
CA GLN A 190 19.49 -5.06 -19.96
C GLN A 190 18.24 -4.60 -20.72
N GLU A 191 18.42 -3.75 -21.72
CA GLU A 191 17.46 -3.53 -22.82
C GLU A 191 17.98 -4.17 -24.10
#